data_652bcde9d352ec9534188148bb7c6225
#
_entry.id   652bcde9d352ec9534188148bb7c6225
#
_cell.length_a   1.000
_cell.length_b   1.000
_cell.length_c   1.000
_cell.angle_alpha   90.00
_cell.angle_beta   90.00
_cell.angle_gamma   90.00
#
_symmetry.space_group_name_H-M   'P 1'
#
loop_
_entity.id
_entity.type
_entity.pdbx_description
1 polymer ?
#
loop_
_entity_poly.entity_id
_entity_poly.type
_entity_poly.pdbx_seq_one_letter_code
_entity_poly.pdbx_strand_id
1 'polypeptide(L)'
;MTETYDAYVDTYRGRDGKLPVMMQLKRMHTAFVVKNAEAIARGEGFSDEEREVALAAALLHDTGRYEQLKRYNTFRDSDSVDHAVFSHDIVKSLGWLDKVEDRGGGGQWKDAVLKAVLYHNRRDLPKEIEDPLSTSTSSLHLTSLAAHTVRDADKLDIFRVLEDQVAHTDWKGDSRAFWNLAVSAPPNPVVVACIANRQPVDYQNIKSLSDFVLIQVGWMISGLHFATARRLCRERGHLAWRRNFLHQLTDSPAIDRLCDLAERVLGPTQACGSCGIISEDEDERKVDEARRPRM
;
A
#
# COMPACT_ATOMS: atom_id res chain seq x y z
N MET A 1 -4.30 -20.31 4.30
CA MET A 1 -3.34 -19.51 3.50
C MET A 1 -2.33 -18.77 4.36
N THR A 2 -2.72 -18.14 5.44
CA THR A 2 -1.81 -17.40 6.34
C THR A 2 -0.66 -18.26 6.87
N GLU A 3 -0.94 -19.47 7.36
CA GLU A 3 0.10 -20.42 7.82
C GLU A 3 1.12 -20.75 6.72
N THR A 4 0.68 -20.91 5.48
CA THR A 4 1.55 -21.21 4.34
C THR A 4 2.44 -20.01 4.02
N TYR A 5 1.89 -18.79 4.05
CA TYR A 5 2.64 -17.55 3.88
C TYR A 5 3.65 -17.36 5.01
N ASP A 6 3.26 -17.55 6.27
CA ASP A 6 4.15 -17.43 7.42
C ASP A 6 5.29 -18.45 7.34
N ALA A 7 5.01 -19.70 6.98
CA ALA A 7 6.03 -20.72 6.78
C ALA A 7 7.04 -20.33 5.68
N TYR A 8 6.57 -19.70 4.58
CA TYR A 8 7.46 -19.18 3.55
C TYR A 8 8.34 -18.04 4.08
N VAL A 9 7.75 -17.07 4.76
CA VAL A 9 8.49 -15.94 5.35
C VAL A 9 9.55 -16.45 6.35
N ASP A 10 9.22 -17.46 7.14
CA ASP A 10 10.13 -18.03 8.12
C ASP A 10 11.36 -18.71 7.50
N THR A 11 11.32 -19.09 6.21
CA THR A 11 12.52 -19.58 5.49
C THR A 11 13.63 -18.54 5.34
N TYR A 12 13.32 -17.26 5.55
CA TYR A 12 14.26 -16.14 5.46
C TYR A 12 14.88 -15.76 6.82
N ARG A 13 14.57 -16.49 7.90
CA ARG A 13 15.19 -16.25 9.20
C ARG A 13 16.68 -16.54 9.16
N GLY A 14 17.45 -15.68 9.84
CA GLY A 14 18.87 -15.89 10.04
C GLY A 14 19.18 -17.05 11.02
N ARG A 15 20.46 -17.31 11.24
CA ARG A 15 20.92 -18.33 12.19
C ARG A 15 20.50 -18.05 13.64
N ASP A 16 20.20 -16.80 13.95
CA ASP A 16 19.68 -16.35 15.24
C ASP A 16 18.15 -16.53 15.39
N GLY A 17 17.50 -17.12 14.40
CA GLY A 17 16.06 -17.32 14.34
C GLY A 17 15.25 -16.06 14.02
N LYS A 18 15.89 -14.91 13.74
CA LYS A 18 15.22 -13.65 13.47
C LYS A 18 15.16 -13.35 11.98
N LEU A 19 14.08 -12.70 11.56
CA LEU A 19 14.03 -12.11 10.22
C LEU A 19 14.96 -10.88 10.15
N PRO A 20 15.63 -10.63 9.02
CA PRO A 20 16.30 -9.36 8.76
C PRO A 20 15.32 -8.18 8.95
N VAL A 21 15.82 -7.05 9.47
CA VAL A 21 14.98 -5.89 9.83
C VAL A 21 14.08 -5.44 8.69
N MET A 22 14.61 -5.34 7.47
CA MET A 22 13.83 -4.93 6.30
C MET A 22 12.74 -5.96 5.93
N MET A 23 12.96 -7.24 6.18
CA MET A 23 11.94 -8.28 5.99
C MET A 23 10.88 -8.27 7.09
N GLN A 24 11.25 -7.91 8.33
CA GLN A 24 10.28 -7.68 9.41
C GLN A 24 9.34 -6.51 9.07
N LEU A 25 9.89 -5.41 8.53
CA LEU A 25 9.08 -4.27 8.07
C LEU A 25 8.09 -4.71 6.98
N LYS A 26 8.51 -5.55 6.03
CA LYS A 26 7.62 -6.07 4.99
C LYS A 26 6.55 -7.03 5.53
N ARG A 27 6.89 -7.87 6.50
CA ARG A 27 5.89 -8.73 7.16
C ARG A 27 4.83 -7.89 7.89
N MET A 28 5.27 -6.86 8.61
CA MET A 28 4.37 -5.94 9.31
C MET A 28 3.50 -5.15 8.31
N HIS A 29 4.10 -4.62 7.25
CA HIS A 29 3.38 -3.96 6.16
C HIS A 29 2.28 -4.87 5.59
N THR A 30 2.59 -6.11 5.20
CA THR A 30 1.60 -7.06 4.70
C THR A 30 0.45 -7.29 5.68
N ALA A 31 0.74 -7.40 6.98
CA ALA A 31 -0.30 -7.55 8.00
C ALA A 31 -1.26 -6.35 8.05
N PHE A 32 -0.73 -5.12 7.95
CA PHE A 32 -1.56 -3.91 7.89
C PHE A 32 -2.32 -3.79 6.56
N VAL A 33 -1.72 -4.18 5.44
CA VAL A 33 -2.42 -4.24 4.15
C VAL A 33 -3.61 -5.20 4.21
N VAL A 34 -3.46 -6.37 4.82
CA VAL A 34 -4.58 -7.31 5.06
C VAL A 34 -5.66 -6.69 5.96
N LYS A 35 -5.28 -6.00 7.06
CA LYS A 35 -6.24 -5.27 7.91
C LYS A 35 -7.01 -4.19 7.13
N ASN A 36 -6.32 -3.44 6.28
CA ASN A 36 -6.93 -2.42 5.43
C ASN A 36 -7.89 -3.04 4.40
N ALA A 37 -7.47 -4.13 3.74
CA ALA A 37 -8.31 -4.87 2.79
C ALA A 37 -9.59 -5.41 3.46
N GLU A 38 -9.48 -5.95 4.66
CA GLU A 38 -10.63 -6.39 5.46
C GLU A 38 -11.59 -5.23 5.78
N ALA A 39 -11.05 -4.08 6.18
CA ALA A 39 -11.86 -2.90 6.49
C ALA A 39 -12.57 -2.36 5.23
N ILE A 40 -11.90 -2.38 4.07
CA ILE A 40 -12.49 -2.02 2.78
C ILE A 40 -13.60 -3.01 2.42
N ALA A 41 -13.31 -4.31 2.45
CA ALA A 41 -14.28 -5.34 2.09
C ALA A 41 -15.57 -5.24 2.92
N ARG A 42 -15.45 -5.02 4.23
CA ARG A 42 -16.60 -4.82 5.12
C ARG A 42 -17.36 -3.53 4.81
N GLY A 43 -16.62 -2.43 4.59
CA GLY A 43 -17.22 -1.12 4.36
C GLY A 43 -17.94 -1.00 3.02
N GLU A 44 -17.51 -1.76 2.02
CA GLU A 44 -18.10 -1.83 0.68
C GLU A 44 -19.16 -2.95 0.56
N GLY A 45 -19.33 -3.79 1.60
CA GLY A 45 -20.36 -4.84 1.62
C GLY A 45 -20.04 -6.02 0.70
N PHE A 46 -18.78 -6.40 0.59
CA PHE A 46 -18.36 -7.55 -0.21
C PHE A 46 -19.01 -8.86 0.25
N SER A 47 -19.35 -9.73 -0.68
CA SER A 47 -19.71 -11.11 -0.39
C SER A 47 -18.53 -11.88 0.22
N ASP A 48 -18.77 -13.05 0.80
CA ASP A 48 -17.71 -13.87 1.38
C ASP A 48 -16.65 -14.26 0.34
N GLU A 49 -17.05 -14.58 -0.88
CA GLU A 49 -16.13 -14.91 -1.98
C GLU A 49 -15.26 -13.71 -2.38
N GLU A 50 -15.87 -12.55 -2.60
CA GLU A 50 -15.17 -11.31 -2.94
C GLU A 50 -14.17 -10.92 -1.85
N ARG A 51 -14.59 -11.05 -0.59
CA ARG A 51 -13.73 -10.78 0.55
C ARG A 51 -12.55 -11.76 0.62
N GLU A 52 -12.77 -13.07 0.45
CA GLU A 52 -11.72 -14.08 0.44
C GLU A 52 -10.68 -13.81 -0.65
N VAL A 53 -11.11 -13.47 -1.87
CA VAL A 53 -10.23 -13.11 -3.00
C VAL A 53 -9.39 -11.87 -2.66
N ALA A 54 -10.03 -10.83 -2.16
CA ALA A 54 -9.36 -9.57 -1.80
C ALA A 54 -8.32 -9.76 -0.70
N LEU A 55 -8.64 -10.51 0.35
CA LEU A 55 -7.72 -10.80 1.46
C LEU A 55 -6.56 -11.70 1.04
N ALA A 56 -6.82 -12.70 0.20
CA ALA A 56 -5.76 -13.54 -0.34
C ALA A 56 -4.79 -12.74 -1.20
N ALA A 57 -5.29 -11.88 -2.07
CA ALA A 57 -4.47 -11.00 -2.89
C ALA A 57 -3.66 -10.01 -2.03
N ALA A 58 -4.28 -9.42 -0.99
CA ALA A 58 -3.61 -8.53 -0.05
C ALA A 58 -2.48 -9.23 0.73
N LEU A 59 -2.69 -10.50 1.15
CA LEU A 59 -1.67 -11.29 1.84
C LEU A 59 -0.46 -11.60 0.92
N LEU A 60 -0.73 -11.83 -0.37
CA LEU A 60 0.27 -12.37 -1.30
C LEU A 60 0.96 -11.30 -2.17
N HIS A 61 0.48 -10.04 -2.16
CA HIS A 61 0.92 -9.01 -3.10
C HIS A 61 2.44 -8.78 -3.13
N ASP A 62 3.07 -8.80 -1.97
CA ASP A 62 4.49 -8.51 -1.76
C ASP A 62 5.34 -9.75 -1.43
N THR A 63 4.84 -10.98 -1.72
CA THR A 63 5.57 -12.23 -1.47
C THR A 63 6.97 -12.23 -2.09
N GLY A 64 7.13 -11.65 -3.27
CA GLY A 64 8.41 -11.53 -3.98
C GLY A 64 9.44 -10.64 -3.30
N ARG A 65 9.04 -9.73 -2.42
CA ARG A 65 9.94 -8.79 -1.73
C ARG A 65 11.00 -9.49 -0.86
N TYR A 66 10.67 -10.63 -0.27
CA TYR A 66 11.62 -11.39 0.54
C TYR A 66 12.77 -11.93 -0.32
N GLU A 67 12.46 -12.56 -1.44
CA GLU A 67 13.47 -13.08 -2.36
C GLU A 67 14.18 -11.94 -3.11
N GLN A 68 13.50 -10.83 -3.44
CA GLN A 68 14.10 -9.63 -4.01
C GLN A 68 15.18 -9.08 -3.08
N LEU A 69 14.88 -8.86 -1.81
CA LEU A 69 15.85 -8.36 -0.84
C LEU A 69 17.03 -9.33 -0.65
N LYS A 70 16.75 -10.64 -0.59
CA LYS A 70 17.80 -11.67 -0.45
C LYS A 70 18.76 -11.70 -1.63
N ARG A 71 18.25 -11.56 -2.86
CA ARG A 71 19.09 -11.63 -4.09
C ARG A 71 19.78 -10.32 -4.40
N TYR A 72 19.09 -9.20 -4.24
CA TYR A 72 19.54 -7.90 -4.75
C TYR A 72 19.86 -6.89 -3.65
N ASN A 73 19.62 -7.21 -2.39
CA ASN A 73 19.81 -6.33 -1.24
C ASN A 73 19.13 -4.95 -1.37
N THR A 74 18.01 -4.89 -2.10
CA THR A 74 17.24 -3.67 -2.34
C THR A 74 15.76 -4.01 -2.58
N PHE A 75 14.87 -3.04 -2.28
CA PHE A 75 13.47 -3.05 -2.68
C PHE A 75 13.19 -2.17 -3.90
N ARG A 76 14.22 -1.57 -4.51
CA ARG A 76 14.04 -0.73 -5.71
C ARG A 76 13.93 -1.62 -6.94
N ASP A 77 12.76 -1.58 -7.58
CA ASP A 77 12.49 -2.39 -8.77
C ASP A 77 13.43 -2.03 -9.93
N SER A 78 13.79 -0.73 -10.07
CA SER A 78 14.75 -0.26 -11.09
C SER A 78 16.14 -0.85 -10.93
N ASP A 79 16.51 -1.25 -9.73
CA ASP A 79 17.85 -1.77 -9.41
C ASP A 79 17.84 -3.31 -9.25
N SER A 80 16.70 -3.95 -9.56
CA SER A 80 16.51 -5.40 -9.37
C SER A 80 15.48 -5.99 -10.33
N VAL A 81 14.28 -6.31 -9.86
CA VAL A 81 13.17 -6.92 -10.59
C VAL A 81 11.86 -6.24 -10.24
N ASP A 82 10.89 -6.28 -11.15
CA ASP A 82 9.51 -5.89 -10.84
C ASP A 82 8.94 -6.83 -9.78
N HIS A 83 8.70 -6.31 -8.58
CA HIS A 83 8.29 -7.12 -7.44
C HIS A 83 6.89 -7.72 -7.59
N ALA A 84 5.99 -7.08 -8.33
CA ALA A 84 4.66 -7.63 -8.55
C ALA A 84 4.67 -8.84 -9.47
N VAL A 85 5.44 -8.76 -10.57
CA VAL A 85 5.73 -9.91 -11.45
C VAL A 85 6.40 -11.01 -10.64
N PHE A 86 7.38 -10.66 -9.85
CA PHE A 86 8.13 -11.64 -9.06
C PHE A 86 7.28 -12.29 -7.97
N SER A 87 6.38 -11.52 -7.31
CA SER A 87 5.39 -12.07 -6.37
C SER A 87 4.42 -13.03 -7.06
N HIS A 88 3.88 -12.63 -8.22
CA HIS A 88 2.99 -13.47 -9.02
C HIS A 88 3.66 -14.82 -9.38
N ASP A 89 4.91 -14.78 -9.88
CA ASP A 89 5.62 -15.98 -10.32
C ASP A 89 5.96 -16.91 -9.15
N ILE A 90 6.36 -16.36 -8.00
CA ILE A 90 6.59 -17.16 -6.79
C ILE A 90 5.30 -17.82 -6.31
N VAL A 91 4.21 -17.06 -6.15
CA VAL A 91 2.92 -17.58 -5.68
C VAL A 91 2.41 -18.69 -6.62
N LYS A 92 2.53 -18.47 -7.93
CA LYS A 92 2.15 -19.45 -8.96
C LYS A 92 3.00 -20.71 -8.90
N SER A 93 4.33 -20.56 -8.79
CA SER A 93 5.27 -21.70 -8.77
C SER A 93 5.13 -22.58 -7.54
N LEU A 94 4.76 -21.97 -6.39
CA LEU A 94 4.57 -22.70 -5.14
C LEU A 94 3.21 -23.42 -5.04
N GLY A 95 2.30 -23.18 -6.00
CA GLY A 95 1.01 -23.86 -6.06
C GLY A 95 0.09 -23.60 -4.86
N TRP A 96 0.27 -22.49 -4.16
CA TRP A 96 -0.48 -22.19 -2.92
C TRP A 96 -1.98 -22.07 -3.14
N LEU A 97 -2.37 -21.62 -4.34
CA LEU A 97 -3.76 -21.42 -4.71
C LEU A 97 -4.41 -22.67 -5.32
N ASP A 98 -3.63 -23.76 -5.58
CA ASP A 98 -4.13 -24.98 -6.22
C ASP A 98 -4.96 -25.84 -5.27
N LYS A 99 -4.81 -25.65 -3.95
CA LYS A 99 -5.51 -26.40 -2.91
C LYS A 99 -6.79 -25.73 -2.40
N VAL A 100 -7.08 -24.52 -2.90
CA VAL A 100 -8.32 -23.82 -2.56
C VAL A 100 -9.43 -24.43 -3.39
N GLU A 101 -10.42 -25.04 -2.73
CA GLU A 101 -11.61 -25.54 -3.40
C GLU A 101 -12.33 -24.37 -4.08
N ASP A 102 -12.45 -24.46 -5.38
CA ASP A 102 -13.13 -23.49 -6.22
C ASP A 102 -14.66 -23.64 -6.00
N ARG A 103 -15.21 -22.83 -5.11
CA ARG A 103 -16.61 -22.90 -4.68
C ARG A 103 -17.61 -22.46 -5.76
N GLY A 104 -17.15 -22.02 -6.92
CA GLY A 104 -18.05 -21.41 -7.90
C GLY A 104 -17.79 -21.68 -9.37
N GLY A 105 -16.71 -22.36 -9.74
CA GLY A 105 -16.48 -22.65 -11.16
C GLY A 105 -15.14 -22.24 -11.72
N GLY A 106 -14.28 -23.19 -11.93
CA GLY A 106 -13.32 -23.18 -13.02
C GLY A 106 -12.07 -22.31 -12.86
N GLY A 107 -11.53 -22.12 -11.64
CA GLY A 107 -10.25 -21.43 -11.47
C GLY A 107 -10.34 -19.91 -11.44
N GLN A 108 -11.53 -19.32 -11.45
CA GLN A 108 -11.76 -17.86 -11.46
C GLN A 108 -11.17 -17.18 -10.24
N TRP A 109 -11.32 -17.78 -9.07
CA TRP A 109 -10.78 -17.29 -7.81
C TRP A 109 -9.24 -17.19 -7.85
N LYS A 110 -8.58 -18.27 -8.28
CA LYS A 110 -7.11 -18.32 -8.43
C LYS A 110 -6.61 -17.27 -9.42
N ASP A 111 -7.26 -17.17 -10.57
CA ASP A 111 -6.92 -16.22 -11.62
C ASP A 111 -7.06 -14.76 -11.12
N ALA A 112 -8.14 -14.47 -10.39
CA ALA A 112 -8.39 -13.14 -9.81
C ALA A 112 -7.30 -12.77 -8.80
N VAL A 113 -6.92 -13.67 -7.89
CA VAL A 113 -5.84 -13.42 -6.91
C VAL A 113 -4.51 -13.18 -7.62
N LEU A 114 -4.13 -14.04 -8.56
CA LEU A 114 -2.86 -13.91 -9.30
C LEU A 114 -2.79 -12.61 -10.10
N LYS A 115 -3.87 -12.22 -10.77
CA LYS A 115 -3.94 -10.95 -11.50
C LYS A 115 -3.90 -9.75 -10.56
N ALA A 116 -4.59 -9.78 -9.43
CA ALA A 116 -4.52 -8.71 -8.44
C ALA A 116 -3.09 -8.54 -7.90
N VAL A 117 -2.39 -9.63 -7.61
CA VAL A 117 -0.96 -9.61 -7.24
C VAL A 117 -0.11 -9.02 -8.36
N LEU A 118 -0.32 -9.44 -9.62
CA LEU A 118 0.45 -8.97 -10.78
C LEU A 118 0.28 -7.47 -11.05
N TYR A 119 -0.92 -6.92 -10.79
CA TYR A 119 -1.27 -5.55 -11.17
C TYR A 119 -1.25 -4.55 -10.01
N HIS A 120 -0.95 -4.97 -8.77
CA HIS A 120 -1.05 -4.07 -7.62
C HIS A 120 -0.12 -2.85 -7.71
N ASN A 121 1.08 -2.99 -8.31
CA ASN A 121 2.06 -1.91 -8.47
C ASN A 121 1.94 -1.14 -9.79
N ARG A 122 1.04 -1.55 -10.70
CA ARG A 122 0.91 -0.90 -12.00
C ARG A 122 0.35 0.51 -11.87
N ARG A 123 0.86 1.42 -12.70
CA ARG A 123 0.32 2.77 -12.78
C ARG A 123 -1.15 2.74 -13.17
N ASP A 124 -1.46 2.09 -14.28
CA ASP A 124 -2.80 1.93 -14.84
C ASP A 124 -3.16 0.45 -14.85
N LEU A 125 -4.39 0.11 -14.55
CA LEU A 125 -4.91 -1.24 -14.74
C LEU A 125 -5.29 -1.47 -16.21
N PRO A 126 -5.28 -2.72 -16.72
CA PRO A 126 -5.92 -3.05 -17.99
C PRO A 126 -7.36 -2.56 -18.01
N LYS A 127 -7.83 -2.03 -19.16
CA LYS A 127 -9.17 -1.43 -19.28
C LYS A 127 -10.31 -2.36 -18.84
N GLU A 128 -10.17 -3.64 -19.14
CA GLU A 128 -11.13 -4.66 -18.73
C GLU A 128 -11.19 -4.91 -17.22
N ILE A 129 -10.15 -4.51 -16.48
CA ILE A 129 -10.08 -4.59 -15.02
C ILE A 129 -10.48 -3.25 -14.40
N GLU A 130 -10.14 -2.14 -15.03
CA GLU A 130 -10.45 -0.79 -14.55
C GLU A 130 -11.95 -0.54 -14.49
N ASP A 131 -12.71 -1.00 -15.51
CA ASP A 131 -14.15 -0.83 -15.60
C ASP A 131 -14.87 -2.18 -15.77
N PRO A 132 -15.18 -2.88 -14.67
CA PRO A 132 -15.84 -4.18 -14.71
C PRO A 132 -17.29 -4.11 -15.18
N LEU A 133 -17.93 -2.95 -15.22
CA LEU A 133 -19.30 -2.79 -15.73
C LEU A 133 -19.35 -2.93 -17.25
N SER A 134 -18.23 -2.77 -17.95
CA SER A 134 -18.13 -2.95 -19.40
C SER A 134 -17.99 -4.43 -19.81
N THR A 135 -17.72 -5.35 -18.87
CA THR A 135 -17.48 -6.77 -19.15
C THR A 135 -18.19 -7.68 -18.15
N SER A 136 -19.19 -8.36 -18.64
CA SER A 136 -20.16 -9.16 -17.87
C SER A 136 -19.68 -10.56 -17.43
N THR A 137 -18.39 -10.77 -17.16
CA THR A 137 -17.93 -12.06 -16.61
C THR A 137 -17.59 -11.93 -15.13
N SER A 138 -18.07 -12.88 -14.31
CA SER A 138 -17.81 -12.95 -12.87
C SER A 138 -16.32 -12.92 -12.52
N SER A 139 -15.48 -13.51 -13.36
CA SER A 139 -14.01 -13.53 -13.19
C SER A 139 -13.36 -12.15 -13.29
N LEU A 140 -13.80 -11.31 -14.24
CA LEU A 140 -13.26 -9.94 -14.37
C LEU A 140 -13.72 -9.04 -13.23
N HIS A 141 -14.95 -9.23 -12.75
CA HIS A 141 -15.45 -8.54 -11.58
C HIS A 141 -14.60 -8.84 -10.33
N LEU A 142 -14.36 -10.12 -10.01
CA LEU A 142 -13.51 -10.53 -8.89
C LEU A 142 -12.08 -9.99 -9.02
N THR A 143 -11.53 -10.03 -10.25
CA THR A 143 -10.19 -9.50 -10.52
C THR A 143 -10.11 -7.99 -10.28
N SER A 144 -11.08 -7.23 -10.79
CA SER A 144 -11.15 -5.78 -10.61
C SER A 144 -11.26 -5.42 -9.13
N LEU A 145 -12.20 -6.04 -8.46
CA LEU A 145 -12.45 -5.82 -7.03
C LEU A 145 -11.21 -6.12 -6.18
N ALA A 146 -10.56 -7.26 -6.41
CA ALA A 146 -9.34 -7.62 -5.68
C ALA A 146 -8.17 -6.68 -5.99
N ALA A 147 -7.96 -6.33 -7.26
CA ALA A 147 -6.89 -5.43 -7.67
C ALA A 147 -7.05 -4.04 -7.07
N HIS A 148 -8.24 -3.46 -7.10
CA HIS A 148 -8.51 -2.17 -6.47
C HIS A 148 -8.39 -2.23 -4.95
N THR A 149 -8.85 -3.32 -4.31
CA THR A 149 -8.73 -3.50 -2.86
C THR A 149 -7.26 -3.53 -2.42
N VAL A 150 -6.43 -4.33 -3.08
CA VAL A 150 -5.00 -4.40 -2.75
C VAL A 150 -4.33 -3.06 -2.94
N ARG A 151 -4.58 -2.37 -4.05
CA ARG A 151 -3.99 -1.05 -4.35
C ARG A 151 -4.36 0.01 -3.33
N ASP A 152 -5.60 0.04 -2.89
CA ASP A 152 -6.06 0.97 -1.86
C ASP A 152 -5.50 0.62 -0.48
N ALA A 153 -5.54 -0.66 -0.11
CA ALA A 153 -5.05 -1.16 1.15
C ALA A 153 -3.53 -0.93 1.32
N ASP A 154 -2.77 -1.15 0.25
CA ASP A 154 -1.32 -0.92 0.19
C ASP A 154 -1.00 0.58 0.36
N LYS A 155 -1.68 1.48 -0.38
CA LYS A 155 -1.50 2.92 -0.23
C LYS A 155 -1.80 3.40 1.19
N LEU A 156 -2.87 2.90 1.82
CA LEU A 156 -3.22 3.25 3.19
C LEU A 156 -2.10 2.87 4.18
N ASP A 157 -1.42 1.74 3.96
CA ASP A 157 -0.29 1.37 4.81
C ASP A 157 0.99 2.13 4.43
N ILE A 158 1.25 2.40 3.16
CA ILE A 158 2.37 3.27 2.75
C ILE A 158 2.25 4.65 3.41
N PHE A 159 1.03 5.18 3.57
CA PHE A 159 0.82 6.43 4.31
C PHE A 159 1.32 6.32 5.76
N ARG A 160 0.94 5.28 6.48
CA ARG A 160 1.38 5.00 7.85
C ARG A 160 2.90 4.78 7.92
N VAL A 161 3.45 3.99 7.00
CA VAL A 161 4.91 3.68 6.97
C VAL A 161 5.74 4.95 6.84
N LEU A 162 5.33 5.91 6.01
CA LEU A 162 6.05 7.19 5.89
C LEU A 162 5.96 8.00 7.19
N GLU A 163 4.78 8.05 7.81
CA GLU A 163 4.55 8.75 9.08
C GLU A 163 5.45 8.18 10.19
N ASP A 164 5.48 6.87 10.31
CA ASP A 164 6.34 6.12 11.22
C ASP A 164 7.83 6.39 10.95
N GLN A 165 8.24 6.36 9.68
CA GLN A 165 9.63 6.58 9.30
C GLN A 165 10.09 7.99 9.66
N VAL A 166 9.27 9.00 9.40
CA VAL A 166 9.57 10.39 9.77
C VAL A 166 9.64 10.57 11.28
N ALA A 167 8.74 9.93 12.03
CA ALA A 167 8.71 10.02 13.49
C ALA A 167 9.95 9.40 14.17
N HIS A 168 10.57 8.39 13.56
CA HIS A 168 11.65 7.61 14.16
C HIS A 168 13.03 7.80 13.50
N THR A 169 13.16 8.76 12.57
CA THR A 169 14.40 8.99 11.81
C THR A 169 14.81 10.45 11.92
N ASP A 170 16.11 10.73 12.02
CA ASP A 170 16.63 12.08 11.82
C ASP A 170 16.63 12.45 10.32
N TRP A 171 15.43 12.71 9.79
CA TRP A 171 15.24 13.00 8.37
C TRP A 171 15.85 14.33 7.92
N LYS A 172 16.19 15.23 8.85
CA LYS A 172 16.89 16.50 8.56
C LYS A 172 18.39 16.29 8.39
N GLY A 173 18.96 15.33 9.13
CA GLY A 173 20.40 15.09 9.14
C GLY A 173 20.86 14.00 8.17
N ASP A 174 19.99 13.06 7.80
CA ASP A 174 20.36 11.91 6.97
C ASP A 174 19.40 11.67 5.79
N SER A 175 19.75 12.23 4.61
CA SER A 175 18.99 12.04 3.37
C SER A 175 18.93 10.57 2.90
N ARG A 176 19.83 9.71 3.39
CA ARG A 176 19.84 8.27 3.02
C ARG A 176 18.58 7.56 3.51
N ALA A 177 17.98 8.05 4.60
CA ALA A 177 16.71 7.55 5.11
C ALA A 177 15.57 7.63 4.07
N PHE A 178 15.68 8.55 3.10
CA PHE A 178 14.69 8.78 2.05
C PHE A 178 15.31 8.70 0.66
N TRP A 179 16.04 7.61 0.38
CA TRP A 179 16.63 7.30 -0.94
C TRP A 179 17.50 8.42 -1.53
N ASN A 180 18.19 9.20 -0.67
CA ASN A 180 19.02 10.35 -1.05
C ASN A 180 18.25 11.47 -1.78
N LEU A 181 16.94 11.59 -1.55
CA LEU A 181 16.15 12.70 -2.06
C LEU A 181 16.57 14.01 -1.38
N ALA A 182 16.50 15.12 -2.10
CA ALA A 182 16.73 16.44 -1.53
C ALA A 182 15.65 16.74 -0.47
N VAL A 183 16.08 17.03 0.77
CA VAL A 183 15.14 17.19 1.90
C VAL A 183 14.39 18.51 1.81
N SER A 184 15.10 19.63 1.57
CA SER A 184 14.55 20.99 1.62
C SER A 184 14.54 21.64 0.23
N ALA A 185 13.85 21.01 -0.73
CA ALA A 185 13.69 21.57 -2.06
C ALA A 185 12.20 21.83 -2.36
N PRO A 186 11.90 22.91 -3.12
CA PRO A 186 10.53 23.15 -3.56
C PRO A 186 10.01 22.01 -4.45
N PRO A 187 8.70 21.79 -4.49
CA PRO A 187 8.11 20.78 -5.35
C PRO A 187 8.45 21.01 -6.81
N ASN A 188 8.75 19.91 -7.52
CA ASN A 188 8.95 19.95 -8.97
C ASN A 188 7.64 20.41 -9.66
N PRO A 189 7.67 21.47 -10.48
CA PRO A 189 6.47 21.96 -11.17
C PRO A 189 5.77 20.91 -12.03
N VAL A 190 6.52 19.94 -12.60
CA VAL A 190 5.94 18.83 -13.37
C VAL A 190 5.12 17.92 -12.47
N VAL A 191 5.62 17.58 -11.27
CA VAL A 191 4.90 16.76 -10.28
C VAL A 191 3.60 17.48 -9.86
N VAL A 192 3.70 18.78 -9.53
CA VAL A 192 2.54 19.61 -9.17
C VAL A 192 1.49 19.63 -10.28
N ALA A 193 1.92 19.85 -11.53
CA ALA A 193 1.01 19.91 -12.69
C ALA A 193 0.32 18.54 -12.93
N CYS A 194 1.05 17.45 -12.87
CA CYS A 194 0.47 16.10 -13.02
C CYS A 194 -0.61 15.87 -11.96
N ILE A 195 -0.32 16.12 -10.69
CA ILE A 195 -1.27 15.89 -9.60
C ILE A 195 -2.51 16.79 -9.73
N ALA A 196 -2.32 18.08 -10.03
CA ALA A 196 -3.42 19.03 -10.24
C ALA A 196 -4.37 18.60 -11.36
N ASN A 197 -3.84 18.01 -12.42
CA ASN A 197 -4.59 17.49 -13.57
C ASN A 197 -5.03 16.03 -13.42
N ARG A 198 -4.85 15.43 -12.23
CA ARG A 198 -5.18 14.01 -11.95
C ARG A 198 -4.45 13.05 -12.89
N GLN A 199 -3.26 13.44 -13.35
CA GLN A 199 -2.42 12.61 -14.19
C GLN A 199 -1.39 11.86 -13.34
N PRO A 200 -1.03 10.64 -13.72
CA PRO A 200 0.03 9.89 -13.04
C PRO A 200 1.37 10.63 -13.14
N VAL A 201 2.12 10.59 -12.04
CA VAL A 201 3.46 11.16 -11.98
C VAL A 201 4.48 10.11 -12.42
N ASP A 202 5.37 10.46 -13.34
CA ASP A 202 6.55 9.64 -13.63
C ASP A 202 7.54 9.75 -12.47
N TYR A 203 7.93 8.61 -11.90
CA TYR A 203 8.86 8.53 -10.77
C TYR A 203 10.22 9.18 -11.07
N GLN A 204 10.61 9.30 -12.33
CA GLN A 204 11.83 10.03 -12.72
C GLN A 204 11.75 11.53 -12.41
N ASN A 205 10.57 12.08 -12.23
CA ASN A 205 10.36 13.49 -11.85
C ASN A 205 10.44 13.72 -10.33
N ILE A 206 10.54 12.67 -9.51
CA ILE A 206 10.72 12.77 -8.06
C ILE A 206 12.18 13.10 -7.79
N LYS A 207 12.45 14.32 -7.35
CA LYS A 207 13.80 14.81 -7.04
C LYS A 207 13.98 15.21 -5.59
N SER A 208 12.86 15.40 -4.88
CA SER A 208 12.85 15.87 -3.51
C SER A 208 11.91 15.04 -2.63
N LEU A 209 12.10 15.16 -1.32
CA LEU A 209 11.17 14.60 -0.34
C LEU A 209 9.78 15.25 -0.46
N SER A 210 9.72 16.55 -0.82
CA SER A 210 8.45 17.22 -1.11
C SER A 210 7.71 16.58 -2.29
N ASP A 211 8.41 16.22 -3.37
CA ASP A 211 7.80 15.51 -4.50
C ASP A 211 7.25 14.15 -4.07
N PHE A 212 8.04 13.40 -3.29
CA PHE A 212 7.65 12.07 -2.80
C PHE A 212 6.40 12.11 -1.90
N VAL A 213 6.29 13.13 -1.04
CA VAL A 213 5.10 13.32 -0.20
C VAL A 213 3.90 13.80 -1.04
N LEU A 214 4.12 14.68 -2.02
CA LEU A 214 3.06 15.19 -2.91
C LEU A 214 2.47 14.09 -3.79
N ILE A 215 3.24 13.10 -4.25
CA ILE A 215 2.67 11.96 -4.95
C ILE A 215 1.64 11.23 -4.09
N GLN A 216 1.89 11.10 -2.80
CA GLN A 216 0.94 10.47 -1.89
C GLN A 216 -0.34 11.32 -1.73
N VAL A 217 -0.24 12.66 -1.77
CA VAL A 217 -1.42 13.54 -1.90
C VAL A 217 -2.13 13.30 -3.22
N GLY A 218 -1.39 13.10 -4.32
CA GLY A 218 -1.95 12.71 -5.62
C GLY A 218 -2.73 11.38 -5.57
N TRP A 219 -2.25 10.40 -4.81
CA TRP A 219 -3.00 9.15 -4.59
C TRP A 219 -4.32 9.38 -3.83
N MET A 220 -4.39 10.36 -2.93
CA MET A 220 -5.65 10.74 -2.27
C MET A 220 -6.62 11.42 -3.22
N ILE A 221 -6.12 12.12 -4.24
CA ILE A 221 -6.94 12.83 -5.24
C ILE A 221 -7.52 11.89 -6.30
N SER A 222 -6.75 10.90 -6.76
CA SER A 222 -7.13 10.07 -7.91
C SER A 222 -6.76 8.59 -7.79
N GLY A 223 -6.10 8.18 -6.73
CA GLY A 223 -5.56 6.84 -6.59
C GLY A 223 -6.31 5.93 -5.61
N LEU A 224 -7.25 6.44 -4.80
CA LEU A 224 -8.10 5.65 -3.92
C LEU A 224 -9.45 5.39 -4.60
N HIS A 225 -9.71 4.12 -4.88
CA HIS A 225 -10.89 3.68 -5.62
C HIS A 225 -12.14 3.61 -4.74
N PHE A 226 -12.04 2.96 -3.56
CA PHE A 226 -13.18 2.70 -2.69
C PHE A 226 -13.54 3.90 -1.79
N ALA A 227 -14.83 4.09 -1.54
CA ALA A 227 -15.32 5.11 -0.61
C ALA A 227 -14.79 4.86 0.82
N THR A 228 -14.74 3.60 1.23
CA THR A 228 -14.18 3.18 2.52
C THR A 228 -12.69 3.53 2.63
N ALA A 229 -11.89 3.33 1.59
CA ALA A 229 -10.48 3.69 1.60
C ALA A 229 -10.28 5.21 1.76
N ARG A 230 -11.07 6.03 1.05
CA ARG A 230 -11.07 7.50 1.22
C ARG A 230 -11.49 7.91 2.63
N ARG A 231 -12.51 7.27 3.19
CA ARG A 231 -12.96 7.51 4.58
C ARG A 231 -11.85 7.17 5.59
N LEU A 232 -11.23 5.99 5.48
CA LEU A 232 -10.12 5.56 6.34
C LEU A 232 -8.92 6.52 6.25
N CYS A 233 -8.56 6.94 5.04
CA CYS A 233 -7.50 7.92 4.82
C CYS A 233 -7.76 9.22 5.59
N ARG A 234 -9.00 9.73 5.52
CA ARG A 234 -9.43 10.94 6.23
C ARG A 234 -9.46 10.74 7.76
N GLU A 235 -10.10 9.68 8.24
CA GLU A 235 -10.27 9.39 9.67
C GLU A 235 -8.93 9.21 10.40
N ARG A 236 -7.94 8.62 9.73
CA ARG A 236 -6.58 8.45 10.23
C ARG A 236 -5.72 9.72 10.13
N GLY A 237 -6.23 10.80 9.56
CA GLY A 237 -5.54 12.08 9.48
C GLY A 237 -4.37 12.13 8.49
N HIS A 238 -4.26 11.15 7.58
CA HIS A 238 -3.13 11.04 6.65
C HIS A 238 -2.90 12.28 5.79
N LEU A 239 -3.96 12.99 5.37
CA LEU A 239 -3.83 14.24 4.60
C LEU A 239 -3.32 15.40 5.47
N ALA A 240 -3.89 15.56 6.67
CA ALA A 240 -3.48 16.62 7.59
C ALA A 240 -2.00 16.47 7.99
N TRP A 241 -1.56 15.24 8.25
CA TRP A 241 -0.16 14.96 8.53
C TRP A 241 0.75 15.37 7.36
N ARG A 242 0.38 15.03 6.11
CA ARG A 242 1.17 15.38 4.92
C ARG A 242 1.24 16.87 4.67
N ARG A 243 0.13 17.58 4.82
CA ARG A 243 0.10 19.04 4.74
C ARG A 243 1.10 19.66 5.73
N ASN A 244 1.02 19.24 7.00
CA ASN A 244 1.93 19.73 8.04
C ASN A 244 3.39 19.37 7.76
N PHE A 245 3.68 18.15 7.30
CA PHE A 245 5.03 17.74 6.99
C PHE A 245 5.61 18.47 5.77
N LEU A 246 4.82 18.67 4.72
CA LEU A 246 5.22 19.43 3.54
C LEU A 246 5.60 20.88 3.89
N HIS A 247 4.86 21.54 4.78
CA HIS A 247 5.21 22.88 5.26
C HIS A 247 6.48 22.91 6.11
N GLN A 248 6.90 21.80 6.70
CA GLN A 248 8.22 21.69 7.36
C GLN A 248 9.37 21.54 6.35
N LEU A 249 9.08 21.01 5.15
CA LEU A 249 10.08 20.81 4.10
C LEU A 249 10.31 22.06 3.27
N THR A 250 9.24 22.80 2.93
CA THR A 250 9.30 23.95 2.04
C THR A 250 8.05 24.81 2.14
N ASP A 251 8.19 26.09 1.81
CA ASP A 251 7.08 27.02 1.66
C ASP A 251 6.70 27.10 0.17
N SER A 252 5.54 26.57 -0.18
CA SER A 252 5.04 26.58 -1.56
C SER A 252 3.51 26.63 -1.58
N PRO A 253 2.92 27.64 -2.27
CA PRO A 253 1.45 27.72 -2.42
C PRO A 253 0.83 26.53 -3.15
N ALA A 254 1.62 25.72 -3.84
CA ALA A 254 1.14 24.50 -4.49
C ALA A 254 0.70 23.45 -3.47
N ILE A 255 1.31 23.41 -2.29
CA ILE A 255 0.99 22.47 -1.22
C ILE A 255 -0.47 22.61 -0.81
N ASP A 256 -0.89 23.83 -0.44
CA ASP A 256 -2.25 24.07 0.02
C ASP A 256 -3.27 23.81 -1.09
N ARG A 257 -3.02 24.27 -2.32
CA ARG A 257 -3.91 24.00 -3.46
C ARG A 257 -4.13 22.52 -3.68
N LEU A 258 -3.09 21.67 -3.62
CA LEU A 258 -3.20 20.24 -3.83
C LEU A 258 -3.86 19.55 -2.63
N CYS A 259 -3.52 19.95 -1.41
CA CYS A 259 -4.16 19.42 -0.20
C CYS A 259 -5.65 19.78 -0.13
N ASP A 260 -6.03 21.00 -0.52
CA ASP A 260 -7.46 21.41 -0.61
C ASP A 260 -8.20 20.62 -1.68
N LEU A 261 -7.53 20.29 -2.80
CA LEU A 261 -8.12 19.41 -3.82
C LEU A 261 -8.33 18.00 -3.26
N ALA A 262 -7.35 17.45 -2.55
CA ALA A 262 -7.47 16.15 -1.90
C ALA A 262 -8.59 16.13 -0.84
N GLU A 263 -8.69 17.17 -0.03
CA GLU A 263 -9.74 17.30 0.99
C GLU A 263 -11.15 17.27 0.38
N ARG A 264 -11.35 17.99 -0.74
CA ARG A 264 -12.63 17.94 -1.47
C ARG A 264 -12.96 16.53 -2.00
N VAL A 265 -11.96 15.77 -2.45
CA VAL A 265 -12.16 14.40 -2.97
C VAL A 265 -12.42 13.41 -1.83
N LEU A 266 -11.70 13.52 -0.73
CA LEU A 266 -11.89 12.67 0.45
C LEU A 266 -13.26 12.91 1.11
N GLY A 267 -13.86 14.06 0.88
CA GLY A 267 -15.16 14.45 1.41
C GLY A 267 -15.10 15.01 2.85
N PRO A 268 -16.21 15.56 3.35
CA PRO A 268 -16.28 16.18 4.66
C PRO A 268 -16.06 15.14 5.77
N THR A 269 -15.45 15.57 6.86
CA THR A 269 -15.39 14.79 8.09
C THR A 269 -16.80 14.73 8.67
N GLN A 270 -17.50 13.61 8.52
CA GLN A 270 -18.74 13.41 9.28
C GLN A 270 -18.37 13.39 10.76
N ALA A 271 -18.98 14.27 11.55
CA ALA A 271 -18.91 14.15 13.01
C ALA A 271 -19.48 12.79 13.39
N CYS A 272 -18.62 11.90 13.89
CA CYS A 272 -19.02 10.56 14.29
C CYS A 272 -19.94 10.68 15.49
N GLY A 273 -21.26 10.50 15.28
CA GLY A 273 -22.17 10.16 16.34
C GLY A 273 -21.79 8.77 16.83
N SER A 274 -21.17 8.73 18.03
CA SER A 274 -20.92 7.55 18.88
C SER A 274 -20.78 6.20 18.16
N CYS A 275 -19.64 5.94 17.57
CA CYS A 275 -19.19 4.57 17.27
C CYS A 275 -18.04 4.26 18.22
N GLY A 276 -18.18 3.17 19.02
CA GLY A 276 -17.22 2.79 20.05
C GLY A 276 -15.82 2.65 19.47
N ILE A 277 -14.89 3.35 20.08
CA ILE A 277 -13.46 3.24 19.84
C ILE A 277 -13.05 1.83 20.25
N ILE A 278 -12.74 0.98 19.27
CA ILE A 278 -11.96 -0.24 19.54
C ILE A 278 -10.54 0.28 19.77
N SER A 279 -10.07 0.16 21.00
CA SER A 279 -8.74 0.61 21.40
C SER A 279 -7.66 -0.18 20.64
N GLU A 280 -6.91 0.51 19.80
CA GLU A 280 -5.76 0.00 19.03
C GLU A 280 -4.53 -0.30 19.92
N ASP A 281 -4.65 -0.16 21.24
CA ASP A 281 -3.54 -0.02 22.20
C ASP A 281 -2.74 -1.30 22.54
N GLU A 282 -3.17 -2.50 22.17
CA GLU A 282 -2.44 -3.71 22.58
C GLU A 282 -1.38 -4.18 21.56
N ASP A 283 -1.58 -3.94 20.28
CA ASP A 283 -0.61 -4.35 19.24
C ASP A 283 0.53 -3.33 19.08
N GLU A 284 0.29 -2.03 19.33
CA GLU A 284 1.33 -0.99 19.28
C GLU A 284 2.38 -1.17 20.38
N ARG A 285 1.99 -1.62 21.58
CA ARG A 285 2.93 -1.86 22.69
C ARG A 285 3.95 -2.97 22.41
N LYS A 286 3.59 -3.99 21.63
CA LYS A 286 4.51 -5.06 21.24
C LYS A 286 5.55 -4.63 20.20
N VAL A 287 5.23 -3.62 19.40
CA VAL A 287 6.14 -3.05 18.39
C VAL A 287 7.18 -2.15 19.05
N ASP A 288 6.81 -1.39 20.08
CA ASP A 288 7.70 -0.48 20.80
C ASP A 288 8.75 -1.23 21.66
N GLU A 289 8.39 -2.40 22.23
CA GLU A 289 9.34 -3.23 22.97
C GLU A 289 10.42 -3.86 22.08
N ALA A 290 10.09 -4.14 20.81
CA ALA A 290 11.05 -4.71 19.85
C ALA A 290 12.04 -3.68 19.28
N ARG A 291 11.78 -2.39 19.46
CA ARG A 291 12.58 -1.27 18.92
C ARG A 291 13.59 -0.66 19.91
N ARG A 292 13.52 -0.99 21.20
CA ARG A 292 14.48 -0.45 22.18
C ARG A 292 15.86 -1.10 22.00
N PRO A 293 16.92 -0.35 21.71
CA PRO A 293 18.28 -0.91 21.76
C PRO A 293 18.57 -1.32 23.20
N ARG A 294 18.90 -2.58 23.41
CA ARG A 294 19.47 -3.00 24.70
C ARG A 294 20.84 -2.31 24.83
N MET A 295 20.96 -1.45 25.84
CA MET A 295 22.25 -0.94 26.29
C MET A 295 23.15 -2.10 26.76
#